data_b0589e9c90f60da3d04168c67e7e8b63
#
_entry.id   b0589e9c90f60da3d04168c67e7e8b63
#
_cell.length_a   1.000
_cell.length_b   1.000
_cell.length_c   1.000
_cell.angle_alpha   90.00
_cell.angle_beta   90.00
_cell.angle_gamma   90.00
#
_symmetry.space_group_name_H-M   'P 1'
#
loop_
_entity.id
_entity.type
_entity.pdbx_description
1 polymer ?
#
loop_
_entity_poly.entity_id
_entity_poly.type
_entity_poly.pdbx_seq_one_letter_code
_entity_poly.pdbx_strand_id
1 'polypeptide(L)'
;MKFTRSKKLAFVNNKGGVGKSTLAYNMAVKLANKGYKVALIDLDPQCNLTRLALGEEYFENTIFSASSKTIYDVLKGVVQGGSDIDLSASFEQAKGTADNLYILRGDMRLSEYKNLLSTGYNSAAAGDRIGYFQTS
;
A
#
# COMPACT_ATOMS: atom_id res chain seq x y z
N MET A 1 25.72 -0.40 1.42
CA MET A 1 25.28 0.35 0.21
C MET A 1 24.41 1.50 0.65
N LYS A 2 24.87 2.73 0.47
CA LYS A 2 24.11 3.93 0.85
C LYS A 2 23.30 4.35 -0.37
N PHE A 3 21.97 4.23 -0.32
CA PHE A 3 21.14 4.77 -1.39
C PHE A 3 21.03 6.28 -1.24
N THR A 4 21.49 7.01 -2.23
CA THR A 4 21.34 8.47 -2.32
C THR A 4 19.94 8.90 -2.75
N ARG A 5 19.10 7.95 -3.18
CA ARG A 5 17.71 8.16 -3.60
C ARG A 5 16.83 7.02 -3.13
N SER A 6 15.56 7.31 -2.87
CA SER A 6 14.54 6.29 -2.60
C SER A 6 14.44 5.32 -3.77
N LYS A 7 14.41 4.02 -3.45
CA LYS A 7 14.11 2.95 -4.42
C LYS A 7 12.67 2.52 -4.25
N LYS A 8 11.98 2.30 -5.34
CA LYS A 8 10.60 1.80 -5.37
C LYS A 8 10.61 0.41 -6.00
N LEU A 9 9.99 -0.55 -5.34
CA LEU A 9 9.83 -1.91 -5.81
C LEU A 9 8.34 -2.25 -5.80
N ALA A 10 7.85 -2.86 -6.87
CA ALA A 10 6.47 -3.33 -6.94
C ALA A 10 6.44 -4.84 -7.15
N PHE A 11 5.60 -5.52 -6.37
CA PHE A 11 5.31 -6.95 -6.50
C PHE A 11 3.91 -7.07 -7.09
N VAL A 12 3.80 -7.46 -8.33
CA VAL A 12 2.55 -7.52 -9.07
C VAL A 12 2.31 -8.93 -9.58
N ASN A 13 1.13 -9.48 -9.29
CA ASN A 13 0.66 -10.73 -9.87
C ASN A 13 -0.86 -10.77 -9.82
N ASN A 14 -1.48 -11.13 -10.94
CA ASN A 14 -2.93 -11.26 -11.04
C ASN A 14 -3.45 -12.59 -10.48
N LYS A 15 -2.57 -13.54 -10.23
CA LYS A 15 -2.91 -14.84 -9.67
C LYS A 15 -2.79 -14.82 -8.14
N GLY A 16 -3.86 -15.16 -7.44
CA GLY A 16 -3.84 -15.32 -5.98
C GLY A 16 -3.02 -16.53 -5.54
N GLY A 17 -2.51 -16.49 -4.29
CA GLY A 17 -1.83 -17.64 -3.69
C GLY A 17 -0.41 -17.92 -4.19
N VAL A 18 0.25 -17.00 -4.87
CA VAL A 18 1.62 -17.18 -5.41
C VAL A 18 2.74 -16.67 -4.48
N GLY A 19 2.41 -16.25 -3.26
CA GLY A 19 3.40 -15.78 -2.30
C GLY A 19 3.87 -14.32 -2.48
N LYS A 20 3.15 -13.52 -3.24
CA LYS A 20 3.48 -12.11 -3.51
C LYS A 20 3.67 -11.30 -2.22
N SER A 21 2.70 -11.33 -1.32
CA SER A 21 2.74 -10.59 -0.05
C SER A 21 3.83 -11.11 0.88
N THR A 22 4.01 -12.43 0.94
CA THR A 22 5.06 -13.08 1.74
C THR A 22 6.44 -12.66 1.25
N LEU A 23 6.67 -12.65 -0.06
CA LEU A 23 7.95 -12.23 -0.63
C LEU A 23 8.23 -10.75 -0.36
N ALA A 24 7.24 -9.87 -0.57
CA ALA A 24 7.37 -8.44 -0.31
C ALA A 24 7.70 -8.18 1.16
N TYR A 25 6.98 -8.83 2.07
CA TYR A 25 7.21 -8.70 3.51
C TYR A 25 8.61 -9.17 3.93
N ASN A 26 9.01 -10.38 3.51
CA ASN A 26 10.32 -10.93 3.86
C ASN A 26 11.48 -10.09 3.32
N MET A 27 11.34 -9.56 2.10
CA MET A 27 12.32 -8.64 1.54
C MET A 27 12.40 -7.33 2.35
N ALA A 28 11.25 -6.78 2.73
CA ALA A 28 11.19 -5.57 3.54
C ALA A 28 11.85 -5.75 4.91
N VAL A 29 11.55 -6.85 5.59
CA VAL A 29 12.18 -7.20 6.88
C VAL A 29 13.69 -7.32 6.72
N LYS A 30 14.15 -8.01 5.69
CA LYS A 30 15.59 -8.18 5.43
C LYS A 30 16.30 -6.85 5.16
N LEU A 31 15.68 -5.95 4.42
CA LEU A 31 16.22 -4.62 4.17
C LEU A 31 16.21 -3.76 5.44
N ALA A 32 15.15 -3.81 6.23
CA ALA A 32 15.06 -3.10 7.50
C ALA A 32 16.15 -3.58 8.48
N ASN A 33 16.38 -4.89 8.58
CA ASN A 33 17.44 -5.47 9.40
C ASN A 33 18.86 -5.06 8.94
N LYS A 34 19.01 -4.66 7.68
CA LYS A 34 20.25 -4.08 7.16
C LYS A 34 20.39 -2.58 7.42
N GLY A 35 19.45 -1.97 8.13
CA GLY A 35 19.46 -0.56 8.50
C GLY A 35 18.79 0.38 7.51
N TYR A 36 18.12 -0.12 6.47
CA TYR A 36 17.36 0.72 5.56
C TYR A 36 16.01 1.09 6.17
N LYS A 37 15.58 2.34 5.99
CA LYS A 37 14.20 2.73 6.29
C LYS A 37 13.30 2.23 5.16
N VAL A 38 12.35 1.38 5.50
CA VAL A 38 11.49 0.70 4.53
C VAL A 38 10.04 1.06 4.78
N ALA A 39 9.32 1.39 3.72
CA ALA A 39 7.89 1.61 3.74
C ALA A 39 7.21 0.60 2.80
N LEU A 40 6.29 -0.17 3.36
CA LEU A 40 5.39 -1.04 2.63
C LEU A 40 4.10 -0.29 2.29
N ILE A 41 3.54 -0.56 1.12
CA ILE A 41 2.22 -0.07 0.72
C ILE A 41 1.42 -1.26 0.22
N ASP A 42 0.32 -1.56 0.90
CA ASP A 42 -0.55 -2.66 0.54
C ASP A 42 -1.67 -2.18 -0.38
N LEU A 43 -1.60 -2.56 -1.64
CA LEU A 43 -2.58 -2.23 -2.68
C LEU A 43 -3.54 -3.38 -2.98
N ASP A 44 -3.47 -4.46 -2.21
CA ASP A 44 -4.34 -5.62 -2.39
C ASP A 44 -5.58 -5.50 -1.48
N PRO A 45 -6.82 -5.55 -2.03
CA PRO A 45 -8.04 -5.57 -1.20
C PRO A 45 -8.10 -6.72 -0.19
N GLN A 46 -7.34 -7.79 -0.40
CA GLN A 46 -7.23 -8.89 0.56
C GLN A 46 -6.44 -8.55 1.82
N CYS A 47 -5.66 -7.47 1.80
CA CYS A 47 -4.88 -6.97 2.94
C CYS A 47 -3.87 -7.97 3.53
N ASN A 48 -3.38 -8.92 2.73
CA ASN A 48 -2.47 -9.96 3.20
C ASN A 48 -1.13 -9.39 3.70
N LEU A 49 -0.60 -8.39 3.01
CA LEU A 49 0.64 -7.72 3.43
C LEU A 49 0.46 -6.97 4.76
N THR A 50 -0.69 -6.33 4.92
CA THR A 50 -1.06 -5.63 6.15
C THR A 50 -1.14 -6.59 7.34
N ARG A 51 -1.77 -7.75 7.17
CA ARG A 51 -1.86 -8.79 8.21
C ARG A 51 -0.47 -9.32 8.60
N LEU A 52 0.41 -9.52 7.63
CA LEU A 52 1.80 -9.92 7.90
C LEU A 52 2.57 -8.86 8.69
N ALA A 53 2.41 -7.59 8.33
CA ALA A 53 3.17 -6.49 8.93
C ALA A 53 2.67 -6.08 10.32
N LEU A 54 1.38 -6.13 10.56
CA LEU A 54 0.74 -5.66 11.81
C LEU A 54 0.32 -6.79 12.75
N GLY A 55 0.24 -8.03 12.26
CA GLY A 55 -0.31 -9.16 12.98
C GLY A 55 -1.83 -9.27 12.84
N GLU A 56 -2.34 -10.50 12.78
CA GLU A 56 -3.76 -10.79 12.53
C GLU A 56 -4.67 -10.17 13.59
N GLU A 57 -4.37 -10.41 14.85
CA GLU A 57 -5.17 -9.90 15.97
C GLU A 57 -5.27 -8.37 15.98
N TYR A 58 -4.15 -7.67 15.77
CA TYR A 58 -4.15 -6.22 15.70
C TYR A 58 -4.92 -5.71 14.48
N PHE A 59 -4.77 -6.37 13.35
CA PHE A 59 -5.51 -6.06 12.14
C PHE A 59 -7.02 -6.18 12.36
N GLU A 60 -7.50 -7.32 12.89
CA GLU A 60 -8.92 -7.55 13.16
C GLU A 60 -9.50 -6.54 14.14
N ASN A 61 -8.78 -6.21 15.20
CA ASN A 61 -9.22 -5.25 16.21
C ASN A 61 -9.27 -3.80 15.70
N THR A 62 -8.54 -3.49 14.64
CA THR A 62 -8.40 -2.11 14.14
C THR A 62 -8.96 -1.89 12.74
N ILE A 63 -9.47 -2.92 12.09
CA ILE A 63 -9.95 -2.83 10.70
C ILE A 63 -11.08 -1.81 10.51
N PHE A 64 -11.91 -1.61 11.54
CA PHE A 64 -13.00 -0.64 11.52
C PHE A 64 -12.72 0.62 12.37
N SER A 65 -11.48 0.78 12.82
CA SER A 65 -11.12 1.95 13.63
C SER A 65 -11.05 3.19 12.76
N ALA A 66 -11.82 4.21 13.15
CA ALA A 66 -11.81 5.52 12.47
C ALA A 66 -10.46 6.24 12.56
N SER A 67 -9.59 5.84 13.48
CA SER A 67 -8.24 6.39 13.66
C SER A 67 -7.20 5.81 12.72
N SER A 68 -7.48 4.66 12.08
CA SER A 68 -6.57 4.01 11.15
C SER A 68 -6.76 4.58 9.75
N LYS A 69 -5.78 5.31 9.27
CA LYS A 69 -5.74 5.72 7.87
C LYS A 69 -5.23 4.58 7.00
N THR A 70 -5.92 4.34 5.91
CA THR A 70 -5.60 3.29 4.95
C THR A 70 -5.23 3.87 3.59
N ILE A 71 -4.73 3.03 2.70
CA ILE A 71 -4.52 3.43 1.31
C ILE A 71 -5.80 3.92 0.62
N TYR A 72 -6.98 3.41 1.03
CA TYR A 72 -8.25 3.88 0.53
C TYR A 72 -8.49 5.36 0.86
N ASP A 73 -8.22 5.77 2.10
CA ASP A 73 -8.40 7.16 2.53
C ASP A 73 -7.44 8.10 1.78
N VAL A 74 -6.22 7.64 1.54
CA VAL A 74 -5.22 8.38 0.73
C VAL A 74 -5.71 8.57 -0.70
N LEU A 75 -6.15 7.50 -1.36
CA LEU A 75 -6.63 7.54 -2.74
C LEU A 75 -7.91 8.38 -2.87
N LYS A 76 -8.83 8.27 -1.91
CA LYS A 76 -10.03 9.10 -1.86
C LYS A 76 -9.68 10.59 -1.79
N GLY A 77 -8.72 10.96 -0.97
CA GLY A 77 -8.22 12.33 -0.88
C GLY A 77 -7.67 12.84 -2.21
N VAL A 78 -6.85 12.02 -2.90
CA VAL A 78 -6.30 12.35 -4.21
C VAL A 78 -7.40 12.55 -5.26
N VAL A 79 -8.36 11.63 -5.34
CA VAL A 79 -9.47 11.70 -6.31
C VAL A 79 -10.37 12.92 -6.07
N GLN A 80 -10.55 13.33 -4.82
CA GLN A 80 -11.34 14.50 -4.45
C GLN A 80 -10.60 15.85 -4.64
N GLY A 81 -9.38 15.82 -5.22
CA GLY A 81 -8.60 17.03 -5.51
C GLY A 81 -7.90 17.63 -4.29
N GLY A 82 -7.74 16.86 -3.23
CA GLY A 82 -6.93 17.23 -2.06
C GLY A 82 -5.46 17.31 -2.44
N SER A 83 -4.87 18.50 -2.39
CA SER A 83 -3.47 18.72 -2.72
C SER A 83 -2.50 18.40 -1.59
N ASP A 84 -2.98 18.35 -0.35
CA ASP A 84 -2.14 18.18 0.85
C ASP A 84 -2.57 16.96 1.66
N ILE A 85 -2.17 15.78 1.20
CA ILE A 85 -2.33 14.56 1.98
C ILE A 85 -1.04 14.35 2.77
N ASP A 86 -1.12 14.50 4.08
CA ASP A 86 -0.02 14.10 4.95
C ASP A 86 0.08 12.57 4.98
N LEU A 87 0.88 12.03 4.08
CA LEU A 87 1.16 10.61 3.99
C LEU A 87 1.92 10.10 5.22
N SER A 88 2.71 10.95 5.88
CA SER A 88 3.54 10.52 7.02
C SER A 88 2.71 10.03 8.19
N ALA A 89 1.56 10.67 8.46
CA ALA A 89 0.62 10.27 9.51
C ALA A 89 -0.18 8.99 9.17
N SER A 90 -0.09 8.50 7.94
CA SER A 90 -0.82 7.32 7.47
C SER A 90 -0.01 6.03 7.59
N PHE A 91 1.30 6.14 7.84
CA PHE A 91 2.16 4.97 8.02
C PHE A 91 2.17 4.51 9.47
N GLU A 92 2.04 3.21 9.67
CA GLU A 92 2.17 2.54 10.97
C GLU A 92 3.47 1.75 11.02
N GLN A 93 4.07 1.66 12.18
CA GLN A 93 5.24 0.81 12.39
C GLN A 93 4.84 -0.67 12.35
N ALA A 94 5.56 -1.48 11.60
CA ALA A 94 5.35 -2.93 11.57
C ALA A 94 5.65 -3.55 12.94
N LYS A 95 4.88 -4.57 13.31
CA LYS A 95 5.00 -5.26 14.61
C LYS A 95 6.03 -6.38 14.54
N GLY A 96 6.74 -6.57 15.66
CA GLY A 96 7.68 -7.70 15.80
C GLY A 96 8.89 -7.67 14.85
N THR A 97 9.22 -6.51 14.30
CA THR A 97 10.33 -6.31 13.39
C THR A 97 11.19 -5.11 13.82
N ALA A 98 12.19 -4.77 13.00
CA ALA A 98 13.01 -3.59 13.24
C ALA A 98 12.18 -2.28 13.20
N ASP A 99 12.57 -1.30 14.00
CA ASP A 99 11.84 -0.03 14.18
C ASP A 99 11.78 0.86 12.93
N ASN A 100 12.50 0.50 11.89
CA ASN A 100 12.60 1.22 10.62
C ASN A 100 11.74 0.64 9.49
N LEU A 101 10.84 -0.30 9.81
CA LEU A 101 9.86 -0.87 8.89
C LEU A 101 8.46 -0.32 9.17
N TYR A 102 7.85 0.26 8.16
CA TYR A 102 6.53 0.89 8.23
C TYR A 102 5.60 0.33 7.16
N ILE A 103 4.31 0.43 7.40
CA ILE A 103 3.29 0.05 6.43
C ILE A 103 2.17 1.10 6.32
N LEU A 104 1.79 1.42 5.10
CA LEU A 104 0.50 2.01 4.79
C LEU A 104 -0.46 0.85 4.51
N ARG A 105 -1.39 0.66 5.43
CA ARG A 105 -2.27 -0.52 5.40
C ARG A 105 -3.19 -0.54 4.19
N GLY A 106 -3.46 -1.74 3.71
CA GLY A 106 -4.48 -2.03 2.71
C GLY A 106 -5.90 -1.78 3.25
N ASP A 107 -6.84 -1.85 2.34
CA ASP A 107 -8.25 -1.66 2.65
C ASP A 107 -9.10 -2.52 1.72
N MET A 108 -10.05 -3.25 2.26
CA MET A 108 -10.97 -4.09 1.49
C MET A 108 -11.83 -3.26 0.53
N ARG A 109 -12.09 -1.99 0.84
CA ARG A 109 -12.79 -1.04 -0.02
C ARG A 109 -12.04 -0.70 -1.30
N LEU A 110 -10.76 -1.09 -1.44
CA LEU A 110 -10.01 -0.96 -2.69
C LEU A 110 -10.67 -1.70 -3.86
N SER A 111 -11.46 -2.74 -3.57
CA SER A 111 -12.24 -3.43 -4.59
C SER A 111 -13.22 -2.50 -5.32
N GLU A 112 -13.73 -1.47 -4.64
CA GLU A 112 -14.60 -0.45 -5.22
C GLU A 112 -13.84 0.45 -6.21
N TYR A 113 -12.58 0.77 -5.92
CA TYR A 113 -11.73 1.56 -6.81
C TYR A 113 -11.32 0.82 -8.08
N LYS A 114 -11.31 -0.50 -8.05
CA LYS A 114 -11.05 -1.30 -9.25
C LYS A 114 -12.06 -0.97 -10.36
N ASN A 115 -13.30 -0.74 -9.97
CA ASN A 115 -14.36 -0.31 -10.88
C ASN A 115 -14.21 1.16 -11.32
N LEU A 116 -13.80 2.04 -10.39
CA LEU A 116 -13.54 3.45 -10.68
C LEU A 116 -12.32 3.65 -11.59
N LEU A 117 -11.27 2.87 -11.39
CA LEU A 117 -10.09 2.90 -12.25
C LEU A 117 -10.39 2.36 -13.64
N SER A 118 -11.22 1.32 -13.77
CA SER A 118 -11.65 0.81 -15.07
C SER A 118 -12.57 1.80 -15.80
N THR A 119 -13.44 2.49 -15.08
CA THR A 119 -14.30 3.55 -15.60
C THR A 119 -13.47 4.78 -15.99
N GLY A 120 -12.50 5.16 -15.16
CA GLY A 120 -11.55 6.24 -15.44
C GLY A 120 -10.65 5.93 -16.65
N TYR A 121 -10.25 4.67 -16.82
CA TYR A 121 -9.52 4.22 -18.00
C TYR A 121 -10.35 4.35 -19.28
N ASN A 122 -11.62 4.01 -19.22
CA ASN A 122 -12.55 4.17 -20.36
C ASN A 122 -12.80 5.65 -20.68
N SER A 123 -12.86 6.52 -19.66
CA SER A 123 -12.97 7.97 -19.83
C SER A 123 -11.69 8.59 -20.39
N ALA A 124 -10.52 8.10 -19.98
CA ALA A 124 -9.22 8.53 -20.49
C ALA A 124 -9.00 8.10 -21.94
N ALA A 125 -9.49 6.93 -22.34
CA ALA A 125 -9.53 6.48 -23.73
C ALA A 125 -10.46 7.36 -24.59
N ALA A 126 -11.40 8.08 -23.97
CA ALA A 126 -12.28 9.08 -24.61
C ALA A 126 -11.70 10.51 -24.62
N GLY A 127 -10.46 10.75 -24.17
CA GLY A 127 -9.74 12.03 -24.27
C GLY A 127 -9.46 12.78 -22.98
N ASP A 128 -9.88 12.27 -21.82
CA ASP A 128 -9.54 12.86 -20.53
C ASP A 128 -8.19 12.33 -20.01
N ARG A 129 -7.24 13.22 -19.79
CA ARG A 129 -5.88 12.88 -19.30
C ARG A 129 -5.91 12.59 -17.81
N ILE A 130 -6.01 11.34 -17.43
CA ILE A 130 -5.65 10.88 -16.09
C ILE A 130 -4.27 10.21 -16.19
N GLY A 131 -3.34 10.64 -15.32
CA GLY A 131 -1.97 10.12 -15.33
C GLY A 131 -1.92 8.61 -15.08
N TYR A 132 -1.31 7.89 -15.99
CA TYR A 132 -1.19 6.43 -15.94
C TYR A 132 -0.08 5.99 -14.98
N PHE A 133 -0.39 5.01 -14.13
CA PHE A 133 0.60 4.09 -13.61
C PHE A 133 0.63 2.86 -14.53
N GLN A 134 1.50 2.88 -15.51
CA GLN A 134 1.75 1.71 -16.33
C GLN A 134 2.69 0.79 -15.57
N THR A 135 2.19 -0.34 -15.10
CA THR A 135 3.00 -1.47 -14.66
C THR A 135 3.29 -2.34 -15.87
N SER A 136 4.45 -2.15 -16.43
CA SER A 136 5.04 -3.12 -17.35
C SER A 136 5.68 -4.24 -16.57
#